data_221522ee9968bc9222983bda769303d3
#
_entry.id   221522ee9968bc9222983bda769303d3
#
_cell.length_a   1.000
_cell.length_b   1.000
_cell.length_c   1.000
_cell.angle_alpha   90.00
_cell.angle_beta   90.00
_cell.angle_gamma   90.00
#
_symmetry.space_group_name_H-M   'P 1'
#
loop_
_entity.id
_entity.type
_entity.pdbx_description
1 polymer ?
#
loop_
_entity_poly.entity_id
_entity_poly.type
_entity_poly.pdbx_seq_one_letter_code
_entity_poly.pdbx_strand_id
1 'polypeptide(L)'
;MQPGVVPGSDGAGTVMEVGSRVSRFRKGDKVCTILNQGHLAGSLTPKTMQTSLGGSLDGTLRQFGVFEESGLVSMPPSLSFREASTLPCAGVTAWNALYGATGRPLKPGDTVLTLGTGGVSIFVLQFAVAAGATVISTTSSGAKGKRLKALGAHHVINYREDVHWGETARGLTLDGNGVDFIVEVGGAATLEQSLTAIRIDGIISIVGAIGGQADGKPEPGLLNAWYCTCLVRGVAVGSRSQFEEMNRAIAVNDLKPVVDDRVFDLNDLKEAYQYMWDQKHFGKVVIDC
;
A
#
# COMPACT_ATOMS: atom_id res chain seq x y z
N MET A 1 -10.26 -5.59 16.61
CA MET A 1 -11.28 -6.30 15.82
C MET A 1 -12.38 -6.71 16.79
N GLN A 2 -13.64 -6.42 16.46
CA GLN A 2 -14.76 -6.83 17.30
C GLN A 2 -15.01 -8.33 17.11
N PRO A 3 -15.34 -9.10 18.17
CA PRO A 3 -15.70 -10.50 18.03
C PRO A 3 -16.91 -10.70 17.13
N GLY A 4 -16.84 -11.67 16.20
CA GLY A 4 -17.92 -12.01 15.28
C GLY A 4 -18.01 -11.18 14.01
N VAL A 5 -17.15 -10.18 13.82
CA VAL A 5 -17.09 -9.39 12.58
C VAL A 5 -16.51 -10.23 11.43
N VAL A 6 -17.13 -10.19 10.26
CA VAL A 6 -16.58 -10.76 9.03
C VAL A 6 -15.27 -10.04 8.69
N PRO A 7 -14.14 -10.76 8.53
CA PRO A 7 -12.85 -10.12 8.25
C PRO A 7 -12.74 -9.62 6.80
N GLY A 8 -11.60 -8.93 6.51
CA GLY A 8 -11.28 -8.40 5.19
C GLY A 8 -11.87 -7.02 4.95
N SER A 9 -11.03 -6.11 4.45
CA SER A 9 -11.44 -4.74 4.08
C SER A 9 -11.52 -4.55 2.58
N ASP A 10 -10.77 -5.37 1.85
CA ASP A 10 -10.51 -5.24 0.43
C ASP A 10 -11.49 -6.12 -0.35
N GLY A 11 -12.25 -5.53 -1.26
CA GLY A 11 -13.21 -6.26 -2.06
C GLY A 11 -13.49 -5.57 -3.40
N ALA A 12 -13.72 -6.40 -4.41
CA ALA A 12 -14.25 -5.99 -5.70
C ALA A 12 -15.38 -6.93 -6.09
N GLY A 13 -16.44 -6.40 -6.68
CA GLY A 13 -17.60 -7.19 -7.02
C GLY A 13 -18.59 -6.46 -7.91
N THR A 14 -19.70 -7.14 -8.19
CA THR A 14 -20.80 -6.61 -9.01
C THR A 14 -21.97 -6.19 -8.13
N VAL A 15 -22.54 -5.02 -8.39
CA VAL A 15 -23.76 -4.55 -7.75
C VAL A 15 -24.93 -5.42 -8.21
N MET A 16 -25.50 -6.21 -7.30
CA MET A 16 -26.61 -7.11 -7.61
C MET A 16 -27.96 -6.40 -7.53
N GLU A 17 -28.11 -5.51 -6.52
CA GLU A 17 -29.32 -4.72 -6.30
C GLU A 17 -28.98 -3.39 -5.65
N VAL A 18 -29.84 -2.40 -5.78
CA VAL A 18 -29.67 -1.08 -5.17
C VAL A 18 -30.97 -0.66 -4.46
N GLY A 19 -30.81 0.05 -3.34
CA GLY A 19 -31.94 0.66 -2.65
C GLY A 19 -32.53 1.82 -3.47
N SER A 20 -33.80 2.17 -3.19
CA SER A 20 -34.55 3.20 -3.94
C SER A 20 -33.94 4.62 -3.90
N ARG A 21 -33.04 4.90 -2.97
CA ARG A 21 -32.36 6.22 -2.83
C ARG A 21 -30.94 6.24 -3.37
N VAL A 22 -30.43 5.11 -3.86
CA VAL A 22 -29.09 5.03 -4.45
C VAL A 22 -29.05 5.74 -5.80
N SER A 23 -28.06 6.58 -5.99
CA SER A 23 -27.89 7.39 -7.21
C SER A 23 -26.54 7.17 -7.91
N ARG A 24 -25.52 6.70 -7.16
CA ARG A 24 -24.16 6.56 -7.69
C ARG A 24 -23.94 5.30 -8.50
N PHE A 25 -24.72 4.27 -8.21
CA PHE A 25 -24.55 2.95 -8.83
C PHE A 25 -25.89 2.36 -9.25
N ARG A 26 -25.84 1.42 -10.17
CA ARG A 26 -26.96 0.62 -10.64
C ARG A 26 -26.57 -0.85 -10.69
N LYS A 27 -27.57 -1.73 -10.77
CA LYS A 27 -27.36 -3.17 -10.97
C LYS A 27 -26.45 -3.42 -12.17
N GLY A 28 -25.45 -4.28 -11.99
CA GLY A 28 -24.45 -4.64 -12.98
C GLY A 28 -23.16 -3.82 -12.92
N ASP A 29 -23.12 -2.70 -12.19
CA ASP A 29 -21.91 -1.92 -12.05
C ASP A 29 -20.84 -2.70 -11.27
N LYS A 30 -19.58 -2.57 -11.69
CA LYS A 30 -18.42 -3.16 -11.02
C LYS A 30 -17.82 -2.14 -10.06
N VAL A 31 -17.62 -2.56 -8.83
CA VAL A 31 -17.20 -1.66 -7.74
C VAL A 31 -16.09 -2.26 -6.89
N CYS A 32 -15.33 -1.39 -6.22
CA CYS A 32 -14.43 -1.74 -5.12
C CYS A 32 -14.92 -1.08 -3.82
N THR A 33 -14.68 -1.73 -2.69
CA THR A 33 -14.91 -1.15 -1.37
C THR A 33 -13.86 -0.09 -1.05
N ILE A 34 -14.14 0.87 -0.16
CA ILE A 34 -13.11 1.64 0.53
C ILE A 34 -12.94 1.09 1.95
N LEU A 35 -11.73 1.10 2.50
CA LEU A 35 -11.47 0.50 3.81
C LEU A 35 -12.28 1.17 4.92
N ASN A 36 -12.17 2.48 5.07
CA ASN A 36 -12.96 3.26 6.03
C ASN A 36 -14.18 3.84 5.31
N GLN A 37 -15.33 3.22 5.50
CA GLN A 37 -16.57 3.51 4.75
C GLN A 37 -17.04 4.97 4.85
N GLY A 38 -16.68 5.67 5.92
CA GLY A 38 -16.96 7.08 6.13
C GLY A 38 -15.88 8.05 5.70
N HIS A 39 -14.71 7.59 5.24
CA HIS A 39 -13.58 8.48 4.86
C HIS A 39 -13.68 8.89 3.40
N LEU A 40 -14.49 9.90 3.11
CA LEU A 40 -14.77 10.30 1.73
C LEU A 40 -13.70 11.24 1.15
N ALA A 41 -13.19 12.17 1.94
CA ALA A 41 -12.16 13.13 1.54
C ALA A 41 -11.50 13.77 2.77
N GLY A 42 -10.38 14.47 2.57
CA GLY A 42 -9.68 15.22 3.62
C GLY A 42 -8.99 14.32 4.65
N SER A 43 -8.80 14.86 5.86
CA SER A 43 -8.10 14.17 6.93
C SER A 43 -8.94 13.05 7.55
N LEU A 44 -8.27 11.95 7.89
CA LEU A 44 -8.87 10.88 8.68
C LEU A 44 -9.23 11.40 10.09
N THR A 45 -10.38 11.00 10.60
CA THR A 45 -10.87 11.38 11.94
C THR A 45 -11.15 10.13 12.78
N PRO A 46 -11.18 10.24 14.13
CA PRO A 46 -11.55 9.10 14.97
C PRO A 46 -12.92 8.50 14.59
N LYS A 47 -13.88 9.35 14.18
CA LYS A 47 -15.20 8.90 13.73
C LYS A 47 -15.11 8.06 12.44
N THR A 48 -14.34 8.51 11.45
CA THR A 48 -14.19 7.77 10.19
C THR A 48 -13.36 6.51 10.34
N MET A 49 -12.39 6.47 11.27
CA MET A 49 -11.66 5.24 11.62
C MET A 49 -12.57 4.13 12.16
N GLN A 50 -13.63 4.49 12.88
CA GLN A 50 -14.62 3.54 13.40
C GLN A 50 -15.54 2.92 12.34
N THR A 51 -15.35 3.27 11.07
CA THR A 51 -16.09 2.72 9.93
C THR A 51 -15.27 1.74 9.11
N SER A 52 -14.22 1.15 9.68
CA SER A 52 -13.32 0.22 8.98
C SER A 52 -13.99 -1.13 8.74
N LEU A 53 -13.97 -1.59 7.49
CA LEU A 53 -14.39 -2.94 7.11
C LEU A 53 -13.42 -3.98 7.69
N GLY A 54 -13.95 -5.12 8.12
CA GLY A 54 -13.17 -6.19 8.72
C GLY A 54 -12.63 -5.89 10.12
N GLY A 55 -12.94 -4.72 10.67
CA GLY A 55 -12.53 -4.28 11.99
C GLY A 55 -13.71 -3.84 12.85
N SER A 56 -14.34 -2.72 12.50
CA SER A 56 -15.52 -2.17 13.16
C SER A 56 -16.83 -2.56 12.48
N LEU A 57 -16.77 -2.77 11.17
CA LEU A 57 -17.90 -3.22 10.34
C LEU A 57 -17.57 -4.55 9.70
N ASP A 58 -18.60 -5.31 9.32
CA ASP A 58 -18.43 -6.53 8.55
C ASP A 58 -17.68 -6.27 7.26
N GLY A 59 -16.65 -7.09 7.04
CA GLY A 59 -15.75 -6.98 5.90
C GLY A 59 -16.23 -7.72 4.66
N THR A 60 -15.27 -8.07 3.82
CA THR A 60 -15.48 -8.52 2.43
C THR A 60 -15.27 -10.01 2.20
N LEU A 61 -14.79 -10.77 3.19
CA LEU A 61 -14.61 -12.22 3.05
C LEU A 61 -15.96 -12.96 3.17
N ARG A 62 -16.83 -12.69 2.20
CA ARG A 62 -18.18 -13.24 2.05
C ARG A 62 -18.67 -13.08 0.62
N GLN A 63 -19.57 -13.94 0.18
CA GLN A 63 -20.12 -13.89 -1.18
C GLN A 63 -20.98 -12.65 -1.46
N PHE A 64 -21.77 -12.22 -0.46
CA PHE A 64 -22.64 -11.05 -0.58
C PHE A 64 -22.47 -10.10 0.59
N GLY A 65 -22.54 -8.80 0.30
CA GLY A 65 -22.46 -7.76 1.30
C GLY A 65 -23.38 -6.58 0.96
N VAL A 66 -23.81 -5.87 1.98
CA VAL A 66 -24.54 -4.61 1.84
C VAL A 66 -23.62 -3.48 2.24
N PHE A 67 -23.52 -2.47 1.40
CA PHE A 67 -22.62 -1.33 1.58
C PHE A 67 -23.36 -0.03 1.26
N GLU A 68 -23.01 1.03 1.97
CA GLU A 68 -23.44 2.37 1.60
C GLU A 68 -22.80 2.77 0.25
N GLU A 69 -23.56 3.42 -0.63
CA GLU A 69 -23.03 3.86 -1.94
C GLU A 69 -21.81 4.78 -1.81
N SER A 70 -21.72 5.54 -0.72
CA SER A 70 -20.58 6.41 -0.42
C SER A 70 -19.29 5.64 -0.08
N GLY A 71 -19.42 4.40 0.39
CA GLY A 71 -18.33 3.49 0.75
C GLY A 71 -17.79 2.67 -0.41
N LEU A 72 -18.21 2.95 -1.65
CA LEU A 72 -17.81 2.25 -2.86
C LEU A 72 -17.23 3.23 -3.88
N VAL A 73 -16.34 2.71 -4.73
CA VAL A 73 -15.82 3.37 -5.93
C VAL A 73 -16.00 2.50 -7.16
N SER A 74 -16.13 3.10 -8.35
CA SER A 74 -16.15 2.35 -9.59
C SER A 74 -14.82 1.63 -9.80
N MET A 75 -14.88 0.37 -10.19
CA MET A 75 -13.73 -0.44 -10.53
C MET A 75 -13.11 0.07 -11.84
N PRO A 76 -11.77 0.19 -11.96
CA PRO A 76 -11.13 0.48 -13.24
C PRO A 76 -11.52 -0.58 -14.29
N PRO A 77 -11.98 -0.17 -15.48
CA PRO A 77 -12.53 -1.12 -16.46
C PRO A 77 -11.49 -2.08 -17.06
N SER A 78 -10.21 -1.71 -17.00
CA SER A 78 -9.09 -2.51 -17.48
C SER A 78 -8.67 -3.64 -16.53
N LEU A 79 -9.22 -3.69 -15.31
CA LEU A 79 -8.84 -4.66 -14.29
C LEU A 79 -9.82 -5.82 -14.19
N SER A 80 -9.29 -7.00 -13.84
CA SER A 80 -10.06 -8.12 -13.33
C SER A 80 -10.50 -7.87 -11.88
N PHE A 81 -11.50 -8.63 -11.38
CA PHE A 81 -11.90 -8.52 -9.96
C PHE A 81 -10.75 -8.84 -9.00
N ARG A 82 -9.92 -9.82 -9.31
CA ARG A 82 -8.74 -10.18 -8.51
C ARG A 82 -7.76 -9.02 -8.40
N GLU A 83 -7.45 -8.36 -9.51
CA GLU A 83 -6.58 -7.17 -9.52
C GLU A 83 -7.23 -6.01 -8.77
N ALA A 84 -8.49 -5.72 -9.04
CA ALA A 84 -9.21 -4.61 -8.43
C ALA A 84 -9.41 -4.77 -6.91
N SER A 85 -9.61 -6.01 -6.42
CA SER A 85 -9.73 -6.29 -5.00
C SER A 85 -8.46 -5.98 -4.21
N THR A 86 -7.30 -5.81 -4.85
CA THR A 86 -6.03 -5.47 -4.19
C THR A 86 -5.86 -3.99 -3.89
N LEU A 87 -6.72 -3.14 -4.45
CA LEU A 87 -6.59 -1.68 -4.42
C LEU A 87 -7.00 -1.03 -3.08
N PRO A 88 -8.09 -1.47 -2.39
CA PRO A 88 -8.72 -0.70 -1.32
C PRO A 88 -7.80 -0.33 -0.15
N CYS A 89 -6.93 -1.23 0.28
CA CYS A 89 -5.94 -0.95 1.33
C CYS A 89 -4.58 -0.62 0.73
N ALA A 90 -3.92 -1.59 0.10
CA ALA A 90 -2.53 -1.46 -0.30
C ALA A 90 -2.31 -0.41 -1.42
N GLY A 91 -3.18 -0.39 -2.43
CA GLY A 91 -3.10 0.58 -3.52
C GLY A 91 -3.30 2.01 -3.02
N VAL A 92 -4.40 2.25 -2.27
CA VAL A 92 -4.71 3.59 -1.74
C VAL A 92 -3.68 4.05 -0.73
N THR A 93 -3.11 3.15 0.10
CA THR A 93 -2.00 3.48 1.01
C THR A 93 -0.76 3.95 0.23
N ALA A 94 -0.38 3.23 -0.81
CA ALA A 94 0.74 3.59 -1.67
C ALA A 94 0.52 4.95 -2.34
N TRP A 95 -0.70 5.19 -2.87
CA TRP A 95 -1.08 6.47 -3.45
C TRP A 95 -0.97 7.61 -2.45
N ASN A 96 -1.55 7.45 -1.26
CA ASN A 96 -1.47 8.43 -0.19
C ASN A 96 -0.03 8.68 0.26
N ALA A 97 0.81 7.64 0.35
CA ALA A 97 2.21 7.77 0.73
C ALA A 97 3.00 8.68 -0.25
N LEU A 98 2.69 8.60 -1.54
CA LEU A 98 3.39 9.35 -2.60
C LEU A 98 2.77 10.72 -2.89
N TYR A 99 1.44 10.86 -2.77
CA TYR A 99 0.70 12.05 -3.21
C TYR A 99 -0.09 12.76 -2.12
N GLY A 100 -0.22 12.16 -0.93
CA GLY A 100 -1.05 12.71 0.15
C GLY A 100 -0.39 13.77 1.02
N ALA A 101 0.92 14.06 0.86
CA ALA A 101 1.57 15.16 1.56
C ALA A 101 1.27 16.49 0.84
N THR A 102 0.53 17.39 1.50
CA THR A 102 0.09 18.66 0.91
C THR A 102 1.27 19.47 0.38
N GLY A 103 1.20 19.87 -0.88
CA GLY A 103 2.24 20.66 -1.55
C GLY A 103 3.53 19.89 -1.90
N ARG A 104 3.60 18.59 -1.57
CA ARG A 104 4.80 17.76 -1.77
C ARG A 104 4.48 16.41 -2.41
N PRO A 105 3.78 16.36 -3.55
CA PRO A 105 3.54 15.10 -4.26
C PRO A 105 4.84 14.61 -4.92
N LEU A 106 4.90 13.31 -5.19
CA LEU A 106 5.92 12.69 -6.02
C LEU A 106 5.99 13.36 -7.39
N LYS A 107 7.20 13.55 -7.91
CA LYS A 107 7.48 14.19 -9.21
C LYS A 107 8.38 13.31 -10.08
N PRO A 108 8.33 13.49 -11.40
CA PRO A 108 9.34 12.90 -12.29
C PRO A 108 10.75 13.33 -11.87
N GLY A 109 11.68 12.36 -11.85
CA GLY A 109 13.07 12.55 -11.44
C GLY A 109 13.33 12.35 -9.93
N ASP A 110 12.28 12.32 -9.07
CA ASP A 110 12.45 11.94 -7.67
C ASP A 110 12.97 10.49 -7.54
N THR A 111 13.63 10.19 -6.42
CA THR A 111 14.05 8.84 -6.08
C THR A 111 13.19 8.29 -4.92
N VAL A 112 12.62 7.10 -5.12
CA VAL A 112 11.75 6.42 -4.16
C VAL A 112 12.38 5.15 -3.66
N LEU A 113 12.43 4.95 -2.34
CA LEU A 113 12.86 3.70 -1.71
C LEU A 113 11.65 2.92 -1.21
N THR A 114 11.55 1.65 -1.61
CA THR A 114 10.51 0.71 -1.16
C THR A 114 11.12 -0.44 -0.37
N LEU A 115 10.44 -0.86 0.70
CA LEU A 115 10.93 -1.91 1.59
C LEU A 115 10.14 -3.21 1.40
N GLY A 116 10.83 -4.27 0.96
CA GLY A 116 10.23 -5.58 0.77
C GLY A 116 9.34 -5.69 -0.48
N THR A 117 8.55 -6.77 -0.55
CA THR A 117 7.77 -7.20 -1.71
C THR A 117 6.29 -7.42 -1.40
N GLY A 118 5.79 -6.80 -0.34
CA GLY A 118 4.38 -6.80 0.03
C GLY A 118 3.56 -5.86 -0.86
N GLY A 119 2.23 -5.92 -0.72
CA GLY A 119 1.31 -5.20 -1.58
C GLY A 119 1.58 -3.70 -1.66
N VAL A 120 1.78 -3.00 -0.54
CA VAL A 120 2.05 -1.55 -0.54
C VAL A 120 3.33 -1.23 -1.30
N SER A 121 4.42 -1.94 -1.02
CA SER A 121 5.73 -1.69 -1.64
C SER A 121 5.70 -1.91 -3.16
N ILE A 122 4.96 -2.92 -3.63
CA ILE A 122 4.78 -3.18 -5.06
C ILE A 122 3.96 -2.07 -5.73
N PHE A 123 2.87 -1.61 -5.11
CA PHE A 123 2.11 -0.48 -5.64
C PHE A 123 2.92 0.81 -5.68
N VAL A 124 3.72 1.08 -4.62
CA VAL A 124 4.64 2.24 -4.61
C VAL A 124 5.61 2.16 -5.78
N LEU A 125 6.23 1.00 -6.01
CA LEU A 125 7.12 0.79 -7.16
C LEU A 125 6.40 1.09 -8.47
N GLN A 126 5.21 0.51 -8.70
CA GLN A 126 4.47 0.69 -9.94
C GLN A 126 4.07 2.16 -10.17
N PHE A 127 3.55 2.84 -9.13
CA PHE A 127 3.16 4.25 -9.24
C PHE A 127 4.39 5.16 -9.43
N ALA A 128 5.49 4.90 -8.75
CA ALA A 128 6.70 5.70 -8.89
C ALA A 128 7.33 5.55 -10.28
N VAL A 129 7.40 4.34 -10.82
CA VAL A 129 7.87 4.09 -12.20
C VAL A 129 6.96 4.80 -13.21
N ALA A 130 5.64 4.69 -13.06
CA ALA A 130 4.68 5.35 -13.94
C ALA A 130 4.77 6.89 -13.87
N ALA A 131 5.20 7.43 -12.72
CA ALA A 131 5.43 8.86 -12.54
C ALA A 131 6.79 9.35 -13.08
N GLY A 132 7.66 8.45 -13.59
CA GLY A 132 9.00 8.81 -14.06
C GLY A 132 10.01 9.03 -12.94
N ALA A 133 9.80 8.42 -11.78
CA ALA A 133 10.74 8.43 -10.66
C ALA A 133 11.73 7.26 -10.73
N THR A 134 12.92 7.44 -10.14
CA THR A 134 13.88 6.36 -9.92
C THR A 134 13.44 5.52 -8.72
N VAL A 135 13.38 4.20 -8.85
CA VAL A 135 12.96 3.32 -7.75
C VAL A 135 14.10 2.42 -7.30
N ILE A 136 14.39 2.48 -6.00
CA ILE A 136 15.26 1.56 -5.28
C ILE A 136 14.35 0.66 -4.44
N SER A 137 14.49 -0.65 -4.55
CA SER A 137 13.68 -1.61 -3.80
C SER A 137 14.55 -2.52 -2.96
N THR A 138 14.13 -2.83 -1.73
CA THR A 138 14.83 -3.81 -0.91
C THR A 138 14.09 -5.14 -0.88
N THR A 139 14.82 -6.24 -0.70
CA THR A 139 14.25 -7.59 -0.56
C THR A 139 15.19 -8.50 0.23
N SER A 140 14.69 -9.63 0.74
CA SER A 140 15.50 -10.69 1.36
C SER A 140 15.82 -11.84 0.40
N SER A 141 15.37 -11.78 -0.87
CA SER A 141 15.39 -12.90 -1.79
C SER A 141 15.82 -12.48 -3.18
N GLY A 142 16.86 -13.13 -3.73
CA GLY A 142 17.31 -12.91 -5.10
C GLY A 142 16.22 -13.20 -6.14
N ALA A 143 15.38 -14.22 -5.91
CA ALA A 143 14.26 -14.53 -6.81
C ALA A 143 13.21 -13.40 -6.82
N LYS A 144 12.81 -12.89 -5.65
CA LYS A 144 11.92 -11.73 -5.55
C LYS A 144 12.58 -10.47 -6.14
N GLY A 145 13.90 -10.32 -5.99
CA GLY A 145 14.67 -9.22 -6.59
C GLY A 145 14.59 -9.19 -8.13
N LYS A 146 14.62 -10.33 -8.78
CA LYS A 146 14.41 -10.42 -10.24
C LYS A 146 13.01 -9.95 -10.65
N ARG A 147 11.98 -10.30 -9.87
CA ARG A 147 10.61 -9.83 -10.11
C ARG A 147 10.48 -8.30 -9.91
N LEU A 148 11.15 -7.72 -8.89
CA LEU A 148 11.20 -6.27 -8.70
C LEU A 148 11.84 -5.55 -9.91
N LYS A 149 12.95 -6.10 -10.44
CA LYS A 149 13.59 -5.57 -11.66
C LYS A 149 12.65 -5.63 -12.87
N ALA A 150 11.93 -6.72 -13.04
CA ALA A 150 10.97 -6.88 -14.13
C ALA A 150 9.77 -5.89 -14.01
N LEU A 151 9.44 -5.46 -12.80
CA LEU A 151 8.42 -4.44 -12.54
C LEU A 151 8.95 -3.00 -12.70
N GLY A 152 10.22 -2.81 -13.03
CA GLY A 152 10.82 -1.51 -13.31
C GLY A 152 11.64 -0.93 -12.16
N ALA A 153 11.97 -1.68 -11.10
CA ALA A 153 12.89 -1.20 -10.09
C ALA A 153 14.29 -0.92 -10.72
N HIS A 154 14.77 0.31 -10.58
CA HIS A 154 16.06 0.72 -11.12
C HIS A 154 17.23 0.07 -10.36
N HIS A 155 17.07 -0.08 -9.04
CA HIS A 155 18.02 -0.76 -8.18
C HIS A 155 17.30 -1.71 -7.23
N VAL A 156 17.96 -2.82 -6.89
CA VAL A 156 17.46 -3.79 -5.91
C VAL A 156 18.58 -4.11 -4.95
N ILE A 157 18.32 -3.98 -3.66
CA ILE A 157 19.27 -4.26 -2.58
C ILE A 157 18.74 -5.48 -1.79
N ASN A 158 19.59 -6.48 -1.59
CA ASN A 158 19.28 -7.60 -0.71
C ASN A 158 19.73 -7.26 0.73
N TYR A 159 18.79 -6.90 1.59
CA TYR A 159 19.11 -6.48 2.96
C TYR A 159 19.65 -7.59 3.87
N ARG A 160 19.62 -8.85 3.45
CA ARG A 160 20.29 -9.95 4.14
C ARG A 160 21.78 -10.03 3.82
N GLU A 161 22.17 -9.57 2.65
CA GLU A 161 23.54 -9.54 2.18
C GLU A 161 24.20 -8.18 2.48
N ASP A 162 23.41 -7.12 2.48
CA ASP A 162 23.83 -5.75 2.76
C ASP A 162 23.07 -5.21 3.98
N VAL A 163 23.69 -5.31 5.16
CA VAL A 163 23.12 -4.84 6.42
C VAL A 163 23.13 -3.31 6.55
N HIS A 164 23.93 -2.62 5.74
CA HIS A 164 24.03 -1.15 5.63
C HIS A 164 23.26 -0.62 4.42
N TRP A 165 22.18 -1.29 4.05
CA TRP A 165 21.39 -0.96 2.87
C TRP A 165 20.92 0.50 2.78
N GLY A 166 20.83 1.22 3.91
CA GLY A 166 20.50 2.65 3.93
C GLY A 166 21.61 3.51 3.31
N GLU A 167 22.88 3.20 3.62
CA GLU A 167 24.04 3.87 3.03
C GLU A 167 24.15 3.53 1.53
N THR A 168 23.94 2.26 1.18
CA THR A 168 23.93 1.81 -0.21
C THR A 168 22.81 2.51 -0.99
N ALA A 169 21.58 2.58 -0.44
CA ALA A 169 20.48 3.29 -1.08
C ALA A 169 20.79 4.78 -1.29
N ARG A 170 21.38 5.45 -0.30
CA ARG A 170 21.85 6.83 -0.42
C ARG A 170 22.88 6.98 -1.54
N GLY A 171 23.89 6.09 -1.58
CA GLY A 171 24.95 6.11 -2.58
C GLY A 171 24.47 5.85 -4.02
N LEU A 172 23.30 5.25 -4.21
CA LEU A 172 22.66 5.03 -5.51
C LEU A 172 21.89 6.25 -6.04
N THR A 173 21.79 7.31 -5.27
CA THR A 173 21.12 8.57 -5.67
C THR A 173 22.12 9.53 -6.30
N LEU A 174 21.61 10.55 -7.02
CA LEU A 174 22.43 11.59 -7.61
C LEU A 174 23.27 12.28 -6.51
N ASP A 175 24.56 12.35 -6.71
CA ASP A 175 25.56 12.95 -5.79
C ASP A 175 25.55 12.35 -4.36
N GLY A 176 24.92 11.20 -4.14
CA GLY A 176 24.82 10.56 -2.83
C GLY A 176 23.95 11.37 -1.82
N ASN A 177 23.07 12.23 -2.31
CA ASN A 177 22.26 13.11 -1.46
C ASN A 177 21.20 12.38 -0.64
N GLY A 178 20.79 11.18 -1.06
CA GLY A 178 19.75 10.37 -0.45
C GLY A 178 18.44 10.42 -1.25
N VAL A 179 17.49 9.57 -0.88
CA VAL A 179 16.22 9.39 -1.58
C VAL A 179 15.20 10.46 -1.19
N ASP A 180 14.29 10.81 -2.11
CA ASP A 180 13.24 11.81 -1.90
C ASP A 180 12.09 11.28 -1.05
N PHE A 181 11.69 10.02 -1.30
CA PHE A 181 10.59 9.35 -0.63
C PHE A 181 10.99 7.98 -0.12
N ILE A 182 10.57 7.66 1.10
CA ILE A 182 10.62 6.30 1.66
C ILE A 182 9.22 5.92 2.09
N VAL A 183 8.78 4.73 1.68
CA VAL A 183 7.55 4.13 2.21
C VAL A 183 7.94 3.03 3.19
N GLU A 184 7.86 3.38 4.47
CA GLU A 184 8.33 2.60 5.60
C GLU A 184 7.25 1.62 6.06
N VAL A 185 7.54 0.33 5.94
CA VAL A 185 6.62 -0.77 6.31
C VAL A 185 7.17 -1.63 7.45
N GLY A 186 8.47 -1.58 7.72
CA GLY A 186 9.14 -2.44 8.68
C GLY A 186 9.06 -1.92 10.11
N GLY A 187 8.97 -0.62 10.30
CA GLY A 187 8.92 0.01 11.62
C GLY A 187 10.29 0.04 12.30
N ALA A 188 10.34 -0.26 13.61
CA ALA A 188 11.55 -0.14 14.41
C ALA A 188 12.76 -0.89 13.82
N ALA A 189 12.55 -2.04 13.20
CA ALA A 189 13.63 -2.85 12.64
C ALA A 189 14.32 -2.21 11.40
N THR A 190 13.67 -1.28 10.72
CA THR A 190 14.17 -0.70 9.45
C THR A 190 14.35 0.81 9.50
N LEU A 191 13.75 1.49 10.48
CA LEU A 191 13.69 2.94 10.53
C LEU A 191 15.08 3.61 10.60
N GLU A 192 16.07 3.01 11.28
CA GLU A 192 17.45 3.52 11.35
C GLU A 192 18.07 3.62 9.94
N GLN A 193 17.91 2.57 9.14
CA GLN A 193 18.43 2.54 7.77
C GLN A 193 17.64 3.48 6.85
N SER A 194 16.32 3.61 7.07
CA SER A 194 15.50 4.60 6.35
C SER A 194 15.95 6.03 6.63
N LEU A 195 16.28 6.35 7.90
CA LEU A 195 16.83 7.66 8.28
C LEU A 195 18.22 7.91 7.68
N THR A 196 19.02 6.86 7.48
CA THR A 196 20.31 6.94 6.78
C THR A 196 20.13 7.22 5.30
N ALA A 197 19.13 6.58 4.66
CA ALA A 197 18.89 6.67 3.23
C ALA A 197 18.23 8.00 2.80
N ILE A 198 17.40 8.60 3.68
CA ILE A 198 16.62 9.80 3.32
C ILE A 198 17.52 11.01 3.09
N ARG A 199 17.20 11.84 2.09
CA ARG A 199 17.86 13.14 1.91
C ARG A 199 17.33 14.20 2.88
N ILE A 200 18.09 15.29 3.04
CA ILE A 200 17.58 16.51 3.66
C ILE A 200 16.29 16.92 2.94
N ASP A 201 15.28 17.27 3.72
CA ASP A 201 13.94 17.65 3.24
C ASP A 201 13.21 16.54 2.45
N GLY A 202 13.59 15.26 2.60
CA GLY A 202 12.87 14.10 2.08
C GLY A 202 11.62 13.73 2.91
N ILE A 203 10.86 12.75 2.44
CA ILE A 203 9.63 12.30 3.11
C ILE A 203 9.71 10.81 3.45
N ILE A 204 9.50 10.49 4.73
CA ILE A 204 9.29 9.11 5.21
C ILE A 204 7.81 8.94 5.53
N SER A 205 7.09 8.14 4.74
CA SER A 205 5.70 7.76 4.99
C SER A 205 5.66 6.42 5.73
N ILE A 206 5.34 6.43 7.02
CA ILE A 206 5.20 5.21 7.84
C ILE A 206 3.80 4.65 7.62
N VAL A 207 3.72 3.46 7.05
CA VAL A 207 2.46 2.78 6.70
C VAL A 207 2.25 1.48 7.48
N GLY A 208 3.27 1.01 8.20
CA GLY A 208 3.23 -0.23 8.97
C GLY A 208 4.47 -0.44 9.84
N ALA A 209 4.44 -1.52 10.63
CA ALA A 209 5.52 -1.92 11.52
C ALA A 209 5.63 -3.47 11.55
N ILE A 210 5.66 -4.09 10.37
CA ILE A 210 5.66 -5.57 10.24
C ILE A 210 7.01 -6.22 10.52
N GLY A 211 8.08 -5.45 10.64
CA GLY A 211 9.44 -5.93 10.96
C GLY A 211 9.67 -6.30 12.42
N GLY A 212 8.68 -6.05 13.30
CA GLY A 212 8.82 -6.30 14.73
C GLY A 212 9.62 -5.22 15.47
N GLN A 213 10.06 -5.55 16.69
CA GLN A 213 10.93 -4.70 17.50
C GLN A 213 12.37 -4.77 16.99
N ALA A 214 13.11 -3.68 17.16
CA ALA A 214 14.55 -3.68 16.91
C ALA A 214 15.25 -4.56 17.97
N ASP A 215 16.01 -5.56 17.56
CA ASP A 215 16.70 -6.51 18.43
C ASP A 215 17.65 -5.77 19.42
N GLY A 216 17.15 -5.39 20.58
CA GLY A 216 17.93 -4.80 21.67
C GLY A 216 18.52 -3.41 21.39
N LYS A 217 18.25 -2.80 20.25
CA LYS A 217 18.67 -1.43 19.92
C LYS A 217 17.59 -0.41 20.34
N PRO A 218 17.98 0.78 20.81
CA PRO A 218 17.01 1.85 21.05
C PRO A 218 16.32 2.22 19.73
N GLU A 219 14.99 2.32 19.77
CA GLU A 219 14.20 2.78 18.62
C GLU A 219 14.53 4.25 18.31
N PRO A 220 14.66 4.63 17.02
CA PRO A 220 14.79 6.03 16.65
C PRO A 220 13.62 6.86 17.17
N GLY A 221 13.94 7.95 17.85
CA GLY A 221 12.94 8.88 18.40
C GLY A 221 12.59 10.03 17.45
N LEU A 222 11.69 10.90 17.88
CA LEU A 222 11.25 12.07 17.08
C LEU A 222 12.40 13.01 16.70
N LEU A 223 13.44 13.12 17.53
CA LEU A 223 14.61 13.96 17.24
C LEU A 223 15.39 13.49 16.00
N ASN A 224 15.29 12.22 15.61
CA ASN A 224 15.95 11.74 14.41
C ASN A 224 15.42 12.43 13.14
N ALA A 225 14.13 12.76 13.09
CA ALA A 225 13.58 13.53 11.98
C ALA A 225 14.18 14.94 11.88
N TRP A 226 14.48 15.56 13.02
CA TRP A 226 15.17 16.86 13.04
C TRP A 226 16.64 16.74 12.60
N TYR A 227 17.38 15.72 13.06
CA TYR A 227 18.76 15.49 12.61
C TYR A 227 18.86 15.27 11.10
N CYS A 228 17.89 14.54 10.51
CA CYS A 228 17.82 14.34 9.07
C CYS A 228 17.13 15.49 8.33
N THR A 229 16.56 16.45 9.07
CA THR A 229 15.75 17.56 8.50
C THR A 229 14.73 17.04 7.48
N CYS A 230 14.00 15.97 7.82
CA CYS A 230 13.03 15.32 6.95
C CYS A 230 11.61 15.38 7.50
N LEU A 231 10.62 15.18 6.62
CA LEU A 231 9.22 15.02 7.03
C LEU A 231 8.94 13.54 7.31
N VAL A 232 8.55 13.21 8.55
CA VAL A 232 8.05 11.90 8.91
C VAL A 232 6.53 11.98 9.14
N ARG A 233 5.76 11.14 8.44
CA ARG A 233 4.30 11.13 8.55
C ARG A 233 3.74 9.71 8.67
N GLY A 234 2.75 9.52 9.55
CA GLY A 234 1.93 8.31 9.56
C GLY A 234 0.91 8.33 8.42
N VAL A 235 0.69 7.20 7.78
CA VAL A 235 -0.30 7.02 6.71
C VAL A 235 -1.18 5.83 7.05
N ALA A 236 -2.48 6.08 7.20
CA ALA A 236 -3.49 5.05 7.42
C ALA A 236 -4.43 5.00 6.21
N VAL A 237 -4.06 4.22 5.20
CA VAL A 237 -4.79 4.05 3.95
C VAL A 237 -4.98 5.40 3.21
N GLY A 238 -6.20 5.72 2.79
CA GLY A 238 -6.55 6.99 2.17
C GLY A 238 -8.06 7.12 2.04
N SER A 239 -8.50 8.27 1.53
CA SER A 239 -9.90 8.59 1.33
C SER A 239 -10.44 8.03 0.01
N ARG A 240 -11.78 8.06 -0.15
CA ARG A 240 -12.44 7.76 -1.42
C ARG A 240 -11.94 8.65 -2.56
N SER A 241 -11.77 9.96 -2.32
CA SER A 241 -11.27 10.87 -3.35
C SER A 241 -9.87 10.47 -3.84
N GLN A 242 -8.98 10.08 -2.94
CA GLN A 242 -7.66 9.56 -3.29
C GLN A 242 -7.75 8.24 -4.07
N PHE A 243 -8.69 7.37 -3.73
CA PHE A 243 -8.93 6.14 -4.48
C PHE A 243 -9.40 6.44 -5.91
N GLU A 244 -10.34 7.37 -6.07
CA GLU A 244 -10.84 7.79 -7.38
C GLU A 244 -9.73 8.45 -8.23
N GLU A 245 -8.82 9.22 -7.61
CA GLU A 245 -7.61 9.75 -8.26
C GLU A 245 -6.65 8.65 -8.70
N MET A 246 -6.36 7.71 -7.82
CA MET A 246 -5.52 6.54 -8.11
C MET A 246 -6.11 5.73 -9.27
N ASN A 247 -7.43 5.51 -9.30
CA ASN A 247 -8.09 4.76 -10.36
C ASN A 247 -7.91 5.42 -11.74
N ARG A 248 -7.91 6.76 -11.79
CA ARG A 248 -7.60 7.48 -13.04
C ARG A 248 -6.16 7.25 -13.49
N ALA A 249 -5.21 7.28 -12.56
CA ALA A 249 -3.81 7.01 -12.88
C ALA A 249 -3.59 5.56 -13.34
N ILE A 250 -4.25 4.58 -12.70
CA ILE A 250 -4.23 3.17 -13.12
C ILE A 250 -4.75 3.04 -14.55
N ALA A 251 -5.90 3.66 -14.87
CA ALA A 251 -6.52 3.56 -16.17
C ALA A 251 -5.66 4.19 -17.30
N VAL A 252 -5.09 5.38 -17.05
CA VAL A 252 -4.26 6.09 -18.06
C VAL A 252 -2.95 5.35 -18.34
N ASN A 253 -2.34 4.74 -17.33
CA ASN A 253 -1.04 4.07 -17.46
C ASN A 253 -1.19 2.55 -17.70
N ASP A 254 -2.41 2.03 -17.84
CA ASP A 254 -2.72 0.58 -17.94
C ASP A 254 -2.01 -0.26 -16.87
N LEU A 255 -1.91 0.27 -15.65
CA LEU A 255 -1.24 -0.42 -14.57
C LEU A 255 -2.01 -1.68 -14.16
N LYS A 256 -1.28 -2.79 -14.02
CA LYS A 256 -1.83 -4.06 -13.56
C LYS A 256 -1.32 -4.36 -12.14
N PRO A 257 -2.22 -4.38 -11.14
CA PRO A 257 -1.86 -4.83 -9.80
C PRO A 257 -1.22 -6.22 -9.80
N VAL A 258 -0.20 -6.39 -8.98
CA VAL A 258 0.48 -7.68 -8.86
C VAL A 258 -0.26 -8.55 -7.86
N VAL A 259 -0.99 -9.52 -8.37
CA VAL A 259 -1.60 -10.61 -7.61
C VAL A 259 -0.58 -11.72 -7.45
N ASP A 260 -0.51 -12.33 -6.26
CA ASP A 260 0.32 -13.52 -6.03
C ASP A 260 -0.11 -14.67 -6.93
N ASP A 261 0.86 -15.51 -7.31
CA ASP A 261 0.60 -16.63 -8.21
C ASP A 261 -0.38 -17.66 -7.59
N ARG A 262 -0.51 -17.65 -6.25
CA ARG A 262 -1.44 -18.50 -5.52
C ARG A 262 -2.71 -17.73 -5.15
N VAL A 263 -3.83 -18.17 -5.68
CA VAL A 263 -5.19 -17.71 -5.34
C VAL A 263 -5.84 -18.76 -4.44
N PHE A 264 -6.66 -18.32 -3.49
CA PHE A 264 -7.35 -19.18 -2.55
C PHE A 264 -8.87 -19.02 -2.70
N ASP A 265 -9.60 -20.06 -2.32
CA ASP A 265 -11.05 -20.01 -2.16
C ASP A 265 -11.42 -19.59 -0.72
N LEU A 266 -12.66 -19.17 -0.52
CA LEU A 266 -13.15 -18.78 0.80
C LEU A 266 -13.03 -19.92 1.85
N ASN A 267 -13.12 -21.17 1.42
CA ASN A 267 -12.94 -22.33 2.29
C ASN A 267 -11.49 -22.51 2.78
N ASP A 268 -10.51 -21.97 2.05
CA ASP A 268 -9.09 -22.07 2.34
C ASP A 268 -8.55 -20.85 3.11
N LEU A 269 -9.44 -20.05 3.69
CA LEU A 269 -9.13 -18.78 4.34
C LEU A 269 -8.02 -18.90 5.40
N LYS A 270 -8.04 -19.96 6.21
CA LYS A 270 -7.01 -20.20 7.24
C LYS A 270 -5.63 -20.42 6.61
N GLU A 271 -5.58 -21.16 5.51
CA GLU A 271 -4.34 -21.41 4.78
C GLU A 271 -3.83 -20.12 4.11
N ALA A 272 -4.72 -19.30 3.54
CA ALA A 272 -4.39 -18.01 2.96
C ALA A 272 -3.75 -17.06 3.99
N TYR A 273 -4.31 -16.99 5.20
CA TYR A 273 -3.73 -16.21 6.29
C TYR A 273 -2.36 -16.76 6.72
N GLN A 274 -2.21 -18.08 6.84
CA GLN A 274 -0.92 -18.69 7.19
C GLN A 274 0.13 -18.43 6.12
N TYR A 275 -0.23 -18.57 4.84
CA TYR A 275 0.64 -18.27 3.70
C TYR A 275 1.13 -16.82 3.72
N MET A 276 0.22 -15.88 4.02
CA MET A 276 0.55 -14.47 4.15
C MET A 276 1.44 -14.21 5.39
N TRP A 277 1.14 -14.84 6.53
CA TRP A 277 1.93 -14.74 7.75
C TRP A 277 3.36 -15.23 7.56
N ASP A 278 3.54 -16.33 6.83
CA ASP A 278 4.84 -16.88 6.48
C ASP A 278 5.63 -16.02 5.48
N GLN A 279 5.07 -14.90 5.02
CA GLN A 279 5.69 -13.95 4.05
C GLN A 279 6.14 -14.61 2.73
N LYS A 280 5.49 -15.72 2.33
CA LYS A 280 5.80 -16.46 1.10
C LYS A 280 5.39 -15.73 -0.16
N HIS A 281 4.35 -14.91 -0.07
CA HIS A 281 3.72 -14.20 -1.17
C HIS A 281 4.61 -13.10 -1.80
N PHE A 282 4.23 -12.72 -3.02
CA PHE A 282 4.75 -11.56 -3.73
C PHE A 282 3.57 -10.70 -4.22
N GLY A 283 3.50 -9.43 -3.81
CA GLY A 283 2.33 -8.59 -4.10
C GLY A 283 1.17 -8.87 -3.15
N LYS A 284 -0.01 -9.13 -3.68
CA LYS A 284 -1.25 -9.33 -2.91
C LYS A 284 -1.80 -10.74 -3.04
N VAL A 285 -2.13 -11.36 -1.90
CA VAL A 285 -2.89 -12.60 -1.83
C VAL A 285 -4.37 -12.30 -2.06
N VAL A 286 -5.04 -13.07 -2.89
CA VAL A 286 -6.45 -12.91 -3.25
C VAL A 286 -7.24 -14.16 -2.89
N ILE A 287 -8.48 -13.95 -2.49
CA ILE A 287 -9.44 -14.99 -2.13
C ILE A 287 -10.67 -14.80 -3.01
N ASP A 288 -11.03 -15.84 -3.74
CA ASP A 288 -12.28 -15.88 -4.50
C ASP A 288 -13.43 -16.26 -3.55
N CYS A 289 -14.55 -15.50 -3.61
CA CYS A 289 -15.72 -15.66 -2.73
C CYS A 289 -16.97 -16.06 -3.51
#